data_8cf08876902f575e7eb0596384f4e731
#
_entry.id   8cf08876902f575e7eb0596384f4e731
#
_cell.length_a   1.000
_cell.length_b   1.000
_cell.length_c   1.000
_cell.angle_alpha   90.00
_cell.angle_beta   90.00
_cell.angle_gamma   90.00
#
_symmetry.space_group_name_H-M   'P 1'
#
loop_
_entity.id
_entity.type
_entity.pdbx_description
1 polymer ?
#
loop_
_entity_poly.entity_id
_entity_poly.type
_entity_poly.pdbx_seq_one_letter_code
_entity_poly.pdbx_strand_id
1 'polypeptide(L)'
;DSDSKKLLSVKKLLPVKAGEAGLRQSDAVFHHTKQLPEMFGRLFSEYGGKADITAIGVSFRPRNIDGSYMPCFLCGEGLADCMGAAMGIPVMKTSHQIGHILAALFSADKLSHINEPFIAFHVSGGTTDCLYCEPSENELIKVTEISTSLDLKAGQLIDRAGLMLGLRFPCGAELERLSDNASETVKARAVMKNGCCCLSGFEN
;
A
#
# COMPACT_ATOMS: atom_id res chain seq x y z
N ASP A 1 -13.83 13.51 6.27
CA ASP A 1 -14.37 14.84 6.49
C ASP A 1 -13.22 15.82 6.70
N SER A 2 -13.05 16.77 5.75
CA SER A 2 -11.94 17.75 5.75
C SER A 2 -12.01 18.70 6.95
N ASP A 3 -13.20 19.06 7.37
CA ASP A 3 -13.40 20.08 8.40
C ASP A 3 -13.19 19.53 9.81
N SER A 4 -13.69 18.31 10.06
CA SER A 4 -13.56 17.66 11.36
C SER A 4 -12.31 16.76 11.48
N LYS A 5 -11.53 16.59 10.42
CA LYS A 5 -10.45 15.59 10.30
C LYS A 5 -10.91 14.15 10.64
N LYS A 6 -12.21 13.89 10.56
CA LYS A 6 -12.78 12.57 10.85
C LYS A 6 -12.48 11.61 9.72
N LEU A 7 -11.82 10.49 10.03
CA LEU A 7 -11.55 9.40 9.10
C LEU A 7 -12.46 8.22 9.44
N LEU A 8 -13.25 7.78 8.47
CA LEU A 8 -13.97 6.50 8.51
C LEU A 8 -13.29 5.53 7.56
N SER A 9 -13.05 4.31 8.01
CA SER A 9 -12.39 3.29 7.21
C SER A 9 -13.14 1.96 7.29
N VAL A 10 -13.55 1.45 6.14
CA VAL A 10 -14.17 0.12 6.03
C VAL A 10 -13.22 -0.78 5.25
N LYS A 11 -12.91 -1.94 5.81
CA LYS A 11 -11.97 -2.92 5.24
C LYS A 11 -12.63 -4.29 5.17
N LYS A 12 -12.34 -5.03 4.09
CA LYS A 12 -12.74 -6.43 3.93
C LYS A 12 -11.70 -7.16 3.09
N LEU A 13 -11.13 -8.22 3.65
CA LEU A 13 -10.18 -9.04 2.92
C LEU A 13 -10.89 -9.85 1.84
N LEU A 14 -10.21 -10.03 0.70
CA LEU A 14 -10.66 -10.96 -0.32
C LEU A 14 -10.44 -12.40 0.17
N PRO A 15 -11.35 -13.33 -0.12
CA PRO A 15 -11.19 -14.72 0.28
C PRO A 15 -10.09 -15.38 -0.54
N VAL A 16 -9.06 -15.90 0.14
CA VAL A 16 -8.00 -16.71 -0.47
C VAL A 16 -8.22 -18.15 -0.02
N LYS A 17 -8.16 -19.10 -0.93
CA LYS A 17 -8.32 -20.51 -0.61
C LYS A 17 -7.14 -21.01 0.24
N ALA A 18 -7.42 -21.92 1.14
CA ALA A 18 -6.38 -22.53 1.97
C ALA A 18 -5.29 -23.18 1.09
N GLY A 19 -4.03 -22.81 1.34
CA GLY A 19 -2.88 -23.30 0.59
C GLY A 19 -2.51 -22.48 -0.66
N GLU A 20 -3.28 -21.45 -1.01
CA GLU A 20 -2.93 -20.51 -2.09
C GLU A 20 -2.21 -19.27 -1.52
N ALA A 21 -1.17 -18.81 -2.22
CA ALA A 21 -0.38 -17.64 -1.82
C ALA A 21 -0.97 -16.31 -2.31
N GLY A 22 -2.13 -16.31 -2.97
CA GLY A 22 -2.77 -15.11 -3.52
C GLY A 22 -4.01 -15.44 -4.36
N LEU A 23 -4.55 -14.42 -5.03
CA LEU A 23 -5.71 -14.53 -5.91
C LEU A 23 -5.33 -14.29 -7.37
N ARG A 24 -6.00 -15.00 -8.28
CA ARG A 24 -5.98 -14.65 -9.69
C ARG A 24 -6.65 -13.29 -9.88
N GLN A 25 -6.21 -12.52 -10.86
CA GLN A 25 -6.78 -11.19 -11.12
C GLN A 25 -8.29 -11.23 -11.43
N SER A 26 -8.76 -12.24 -12.16
CA SER A 26 -10.19 -12.46 -12.41
C SER A 26 -10.99 -12.67 -11.13
N ASP A 27 -10.45 -13.44 -10.19
CA ASP A 27 -11.11 -13.70 -8.91
C ASP A 27 -11.12 -12.44 -8.03
N ALA A 28 -10.02 -11.66 -8.07
CA ALA A 28 -9.95 -10.38 -7.40
C ALA A 28 -11.01 -9.41 -7.94
N VAL A 29 -11.13 -9.27 -9.27
CA VAL A 29 -12.19 -8.46 -9.91
C VAL A 29 -13.57 -8.91 -9.46
N PHE A 30 -13.87 -10.21 -9.53
CA PHE A 30 -15.15 -10.76 -9.10
C PHE A 30 -15.47 -10.43 -7.64
N HIS A 31 -14.53 -10.66 -6.75
CA HIS A 31 -14.72 -10.40 -5.32
C HIS A 31 -14.85 -8.92 -4.99
N HIS A 32 -14.04 -8.05 -5.61
CA HIS A 32 -14.19 -6.61 -5.46
C HIS A 32 -15.59 -6.14 -5.90
N THR A 33 -16.01 -6.52 -7.10
CA THR A 33 -17.33 -6.16 -7.64
C THR A 33 -18.46 -6.62 -6.70
N LYS A 34 -18.36 -7.83 -6.16
CA LYS A 34 -19.36 -8.38 -5.22
C LYS A 34 -19.37 -7.68 -3.87
N GLN A 35 -18.21 -7.25 -3.37
CA GLN A 35 -18.09 -6.66 -2.02
C GLN A 35 -18.34 -5.14 -2.00
N LEU A 36 -18.11 -4.42 -3.08
CA LEU A 36 -18.24 -2.97 -3.14
C LEU A 36 -19.58 -2.45 -2.63
N PRO A 37 -20.76 -2.97 -3.04
CA PRO A 37 -22.04 -2.49 -2.54
C PRO A 37 -22.20 -2.63 -1.02
N GLU A 38 -21.76 -3.75 -0.44
CA GLU A 38 -21.77 -3.97 1.00
C GLU A 38 -20.87 -2.99 1.73
N MET A 39 -19.62 -2.78 1.20
CA MET A 39 -18.65 -1.88 1.79
C MET A 39 -19.16 -0.42 1.80
N PHE A 40 -19.75 0.01 0.71
CA PHE A 40 -20.39 1.32 0.61
C PHE A 40 -21.55 1.46 1.59
N GLY A 41 -22.45 0.48 1.65
CA GLY A 41 -23.55 0.47 2.60
C GLY A 41 -23.07 0.62 4.04
N ARG A 42 -22.03 -0.11 4.43
CA ARG A 42 -21.42 -0.01 5.76
C ARG A 42 -20.82 1.37 6.01
N LEU A 43 -20.03 1.90 5.06
CA LEU A 43 -19.38 3.21 5.19
C LEU A 43 -20.43 4.31 5.46
N PHE A 44 -21.48 4.37 4.66
CA PHE A 44 -22.52 5.38 4.80
C PHE A 44 -23.41 5.16 6.03
N SER A 45 -23.61 3.92 6.45
CA SER A 45 -24.28 3.61 7.72
C SER A 45 -23.47 4.12 8.91
N GLU A 46 -22.15 3.92 8.91
CA GLU A 46 -21.25 4.43 9.96
C GLU A 46 -21.14 5.96 9.96
N TYR A 47 -21.25 6.58 8.80
CA TYR A 47 -21.28 8.04 8.68
C TYR A 47 -22.52 8.65 9.36
N GLY A 48 -23.64 7.93 9.35
CA GLY A 48 -24.85 8.30 10.09
C GLY A 48 -25.72 9.34 9.43
N GLY A 49 -25.74 9.42 8.09
CA GLY A 49 -26.59 10.37 7.38
C GLY A 49 -26.27 10.48 5.89
N LYS A 50 -26.84 11.51 5.26
CA LYS A 50 -26.53 11.86 3.87
C LYS A 50 -25.17 12.57 3.84
N ALA A 51 -24.18 11.94 3.22
CA ALA A 51 -22.86 12.55 3.03
C ALA A 51 -22.93 13.58 1.89
N ASP A 52 -22.32 14.74 2.10
CA ASP A 52 -22.03 15.70 1.05
C ASP A 52 -20.63 15.38 0.51
N ILE A 53 -20.60 14.63 -0.59
CA ILE A 53 -19.36 14.19 -1.21
C ILE A 53 -18.91 15.28 -2.19
N THR A 54 -17.75 15.85 -1.94
CA THR A 54 -17.20 16.96 -2.75
C THR A 54 -16.14 16.50 -3.75
N ALA A 55 -15.51 15.36 -3.51
CA ALA A 55 -14.52 14.75 -4.42
C ALA A 55 -14.37 13.25 -4.15
N ILE A 56 -13.87 12.51 -5.13
CA ILE A 56 -13.55 11.09 -5.03
C ILE A 56 -12.08 10.89 -5.37
N GLY A 57 -11.34 10.18 -4.50
CA GLY A 57 -9.99 9.71 -4.80
C GLY A 57 -10.00 8.22 -5.11
N VAL A 58 -9.28 7.79 -6.15
CA VAL A 58 -9.20 6.38 -6.51
C VAL A 58 -7.81 5.98 -7.01
N SER A 59 -7.35 4.80 -6.56
CA SER A 59 -6.20 4.14 -7.16
C SER A 59 -6.64 3.41 -8.42
N PHE A 60 -6.09 3.79 -9.59
CA PHE A 60 -6.47 3.20 -10.89
C PHE A 60 -5.40 2.28 -11.49
N ARG A 61 -4.20 2.28 -10.94
CA ARG A 61 -3.08 1.42 -11.36
C ARG A 61 -2.09 1.18 -10.21
N PRO A 62 -1.26 0.12 -10.26
CA PRO A 62 -0.29 -0.18 -9.22
C PRO A 62 0.76 0.91 -9.01
N ARG A 63 1.45 1.31 -10.08
CA ARG A 63 2.52 2.32 -10.09
C ARG A 63 2.25 3.36 -11.17
N ASN A 64 2.88 4.52 -11.02
CA ASN A 64 2.74 5.62 -11.97
C ASN A 64 3.79 5.56 -13.09
N ILE A 65 3.85 4.42 -13.77
CA ILE A 65 4.73 4.16 -14.91
C ILE A 65 3.90 3.58 -16.07
N ASP A 66 4.35 3.80 -17.29
CA ASP A 66 3.71 3.25 -18.48
C ASP A 66 3.66 1.73 -18.43
N GLY A 67 2.53 1.17 -18.85
CA GLY A 67 2.30 -0.27 -18.81
C GLY A 67 1.97 -0.85 -17.42
N SER A 68 1.96 -0.06 -16.36
CA SER A 68 1.52 -0.50 -15.04
C SER A 68 0.01 -0.70 -15.02
N TYR A 69 -0.43 -1.95 -15.09
CA TYR A 69 -1.83 -2.33 -15.17
C TYR A 69 -2.12 -3.58 -14.35
N MET A 70 -3.22 -3.55 -13.62
CA MET A 70 -3.81 -4.75 -12.99
C MET A 70 -5.34 -4.66 -13.05
N PRO A 71 -6.02 -5.70 -13.57
CA PRO A 71 -7.48 -5.70 -13.76
C PRO A 71 -8.32 -5.37 -12.54
N CYS A 72 -7.86 -5.74 -11.34
CA CYS A 72 -8.61 -5.49 -10.11
C CYS A 72 -8.83 -3.99 -9.81
N PHE A 73 -7.98 -3.09 -10.34
CA PHE A 73 -8.17 -1.65 -10.17
C PHE A 73 -9.37 -1.09 -10.95
N LEU A 74 -9.78 -1.76 -12.04
CA LEU A 74 -10.94 -1.36 -12.83
C LEU A 74 -12.24 -1.31 -12.01
N CYS A 75 -12.36 -2.14 -10.98
CA CYS A 75 -13.55 -2.14 -10.13
C CYS A 75 -13.72 -0.82 -9.37
N GLY A 76 -12.64 -0.32 -8.76
CA GLY A 76 -12.62 0.95 -8.04
C GLY A 76 -12.72 2.13 -8.99
N GLU A 77 -11.94 2.12 -10.07
CA GLU A 77 -11.92 3.16 -11.08
C GLU A 77 -13.30 3.35 -11.73
N GLY A 78 -13.91 2.27 -12.23
CA GLY A 78 -15.22 2.33 -12.87
C GLY A 78 -16.31 2.83 -11.93
N LEU A 79 -16.29 2.40 -10.65
CA LEU A 79 -17.23 2.91 -9.66
C LEU A 79 -17.01 4.41 -9.38
N ALA A 80 -15.77 4.84 -9.23
CA ALA A 80 -15.43 6.24 -8.99
C ALA A 80 -15.87 7.15 -10.16
N ASP A 81 -15.61 6.72 -11.40
CA ASP A 81 -16.02 7.45 -12.60
C ASP A 81 -17.56 7.52 -12.73
N CYS A 82 -18.28 6.42 -12.46
CA CYS A 82 -19.75 6.43 -12.45
C CYS A 82 -20.32 7.39 -11.38
N MET A 83 -19.77 7.34 -10.17
CA MET A 83 -20.21 8.23 -9.09
C MET A 83 -19.87 9.69 -9.39
N GLY A 84 -18.66 9.96 -9.86
CA GLY A 84 -18.25 11.32 -10.24
C GLY A 84 -19.16 11.91 -11.30
N ALA A 85 -19.48 11.15 -12.34
CA ALA A 85 -20.40 11.57 -13.41
C ALA A 85 -21.83 11.79 -12.90
N ALA A 86 -22.35 10.88 -12.06
CA ALA A 86 -23.70 10.97 -11.53
C ALA A 86 -23.90 12.13 -10.53
N MET A 87 -22.84 12.47 -9.79
CA MET A 87 -22.89 13.50 -8.74
C MET A 87 -22.34 14.86 -9.23
N GLY A 88 -21.71 14.91 -10.40
CA GLY A 88 -21.09 16.13 -10.93
C GLY A 88 -19.88 16.60 -10.12
N ILE A 89 -19.12 15.68 -9.52
CA ILE A 89 -17.96 15.96 -8.66
C ILE A 89 -16.66 15.42 -9.26
N PRO A 90 -15.50 16.02 -8.93
CA PRO A 90 -14.22 15.60 -9.48
C PRO A 90 -13.80 14.22 -8.98
N VAL A 91 -13.20 13.43 -9.87
CA VAL A 91 -12.54 12.17 -9.58
C VAL A 91 -11.03 12.35 -9.73
N MET A 92 -10.31 12.19 -8.63
CA MET A 92 -8.86 12.30 -8.57
C MET A 92 -8.25 10.89 -8.68
N LYS A 93 -7.59 10.61 -9.82
CA LYS A 93 -6.95 9.32 -10.07
C LYS A 93 -5.49 9.35 -9.65
N THR A 94 -5.05 8.34 -8.91
CA THR A 94 -3.65 8.19 -8.49
C THR A 94 -3.21 6.73 -8.59
N SER A 95 -1.91 6.45 -8.50
CA SER A 95 -1.44 5.08 -8.39
C SER A 95 -1.58 4.56 -6.95
N HIS A 96 -1.64 3.23 -6.81
CA HIS A 96 -1.67 2.58 -5.50
C HIS A 96 -0.41 2.89 -4.68
N GLN A 97 0.75 2.94 -5.34
CA GLN A 97 2.02 3.31 -4.70
C GLN A 97 1.98 4.72 -4.12
N ILE A 98 1.51 5.72 -4.89
CA ILE A 98 1.32 7.09 -4.38
C ILE A 98 0.31 7.10 -3.23
N GLY A 99 -0.79 6.35 -3.33
CA GLY A 99 -1.76 6.21 -2.26
C GLY A 99 -1.14 5.72 -0.95
N HIS A 100 -0.23 4.74 -0.99
CA HIS A 100 0.52 4.28 0.19
C HIS A 100 1.42 5.35 0.78
N ILE A 101 2.17 6.08 -0.06
CA ILE A 101 3.06 7.16 0.37
C ILE A 101 2.25 8.26 1.07
N LEU A 102 1.15 8.71 0.43
CA LEU A 102 0.28 9.75 0.99
C LEU A 102 -0.39 9.29 2.30
N ALA A 103 -0.80 8.04 2.40
CA ALA A 103 -1.37 7.48 3.63
C ALA A 103 -0.35 7.47 4.77
N ALA A 104 0.91 7.13 4.49
CA ALA A 104 1.99 7.17 5.47
C ALA A 104 2.27 8.61 5.94
N LEU A 105 2.37 9.57 5.02
CA LEU A 105 2.55 10.99 5.33
C LEU A 105 1.37 11.54 6.14
N PHE A 106 0.14 11.17 5.77
CA PHE A 106 -1.06 11.57 6.51
C PHE A 106 -1.05 11.02 7.94
N SER A 107 -0.73 9.74 8.11
CA SER A 107 -0.68 9.10 9.43
C SER A 107 0.39 9.70 10.35
N ALA A 108 1.47 10.23 9.76
CA ALA A 108 2.55 10.89 10.47
C ALA A 108 2.33 12.41 10.68
N ASP A 109 1.21 12.96 10.22
CA ASP A 109 0.94 14.41 10.16
C ASP A 109 2.02 15.20 9.39
N LYS A 110 2.49 14.61 8.26
CA LYS A 110 3.59 15.10 7.43
C LYS A 110 3.19 15.34 5.96
N LEU A 111 1.92 15.57 5.68
CA LEU A 111 1.45 15.80 4.31
C LEU A 111 2.14 17.00 3.63
N SER A 112 2.66 17.98 4.40
CA SER A 112 3.40 19.12 3.84
C SER A 112 4.65 18.71 3.06
N HIS A 113 5.22 17.52 3.31
CA HIS A 113 6.38 17.02 2.55
C HIS A 113 6.09 16.77 1.05
N ILE A 114 4.81 16.73 0.63
CA ILE A 114 4.51 16.65 -0.81
C ILE A 114 4.97 17.91 -1.60
N ASN A 115 5.28 19.00 -0.92
CA ASN A 115 5.72 20.26 -1.53
C ASN A 115 7.24 20.36 -1.69
N GLU A 116 8.00 19.37 -1.27
CA GLU A 116 9.45 19.31 -1.37
C GLU A 116 9.92 17.89 -1.74
N PRO A 117 11.12 17.72 -2.32
CA PRO A 117 11.65 16.40 -2.59
C PRO A 117 11.95 15.61 -1.30
N PHE A 118 11.62 14.31 -1.31
CA PHE A 118 11.90 13.40 -0.18
C PHE A 118 12.17 11.97 -0.66
N ILE A 119 12.70 11.16 0.24
CA ILE A 119 12.88 9.72 0.03
C ILE A 119 11.79 8.95 0.79
N ALA A 120 11.16 8.02 0.10
CA ALA A 120 10.24 7.06 0.70
C ALA A 120 10.76 5.63 0.54
N PHE A 121 10.59 4.80 1.56
CA PHE A 121 10.84 3.37 1.48
C PHE A 121 9.51 2.63 1.41
N HIS A 122 9.31 1.86 0.35
CA HIS A 122 8.18 0.96 0.21
C HIS A 122 8.62 -0.45 0.57
N VAL A 123 8.33 -0.88 1.78
CA VAL A 123 8.79 -2.16 2.35
C VAL A 123 7.60 -3.05 2.66
N SER A 124 7.59 -4.24 2.06
CA SER A 124 6.53 -5.24 2.24
C SER A 124 7.05 -6.66 1.97
N GLY A 125 6.18 -7.66 2.03
CA GLY A 125 6.49 -9.03 1.60
C GLY A 125 6.78 -9.18 0.10
N GLY A 126 6.26 -8.27 -0.73
CA GLY A 126 6.43 -8.29 -2.19
C GLY A 126 7.35 -7.20 -2.73
N THR A 127 7.67 -6.18 -1.93
CA THR A 127 8.36 -4.97 -2.38
C THR A 127 9.39 -4.53 -1.36
N THR A 128 10.54 -4.08 -1.84
CA THR A 128 11.57 -3.40 -1.03
C THR A 128 12.27 -2.41 -1.93
N ASP A 129 11.68 -1.23 -2.04
CA ASP A 129 12.08 -0.17 -2.96
C ASP A 129 12.43 1.11 -2.20
N CYS A 130 13.48 1.78 -2.65
CA CYS A 130 13.80 3.15 -2.29
C CYS A 130 13.31 4.07 -3.40
N LEU A 131 12.45 5.01 -3.06
CA LEU A 131 11.72 5.86 -3.97
C LEU A 131 12.12 7.32 -3.76
N TYR A 132 12.49 7.99 -4.81
CA TYR A 132 12.63 9.43 -4.84
C TYR A 132 11.29 10.05 -5.23
N CYS A 133 10.78 10.92 -4.38
CA CYS A 133 9.50 11.59 -4.54
C CYS A 133 9.76 13.09 -4.71
N GLU A 134 9.13 13.71 -5.70
CA GLU A 134 9.22 15.15 -5.94
C GLU A 134 7.84 15.74 -6.25
N PRO A 135 7.60 17.02 -5.96
CA PRO A 135 6.36 17.70 -6.32
C PRO A 135 6.06 17.58 -7.82
N SER A 136 4.80 17.50 -8.20
CA SER A 136 4.38 17.43 -9.60
C SER A 136 3.11 18.26 -9.84
N GLU A 137 3.07 18.98 -10.93
CA GLU A 137 1.90 19.77 -11.33
C GLU A 137 0.75 18.89 -11.85
N ASN A 138 1.09 17.74 -12.45
CA ASN A 138 0.10 16.83 -13.06
C ASN A 138 -0.36 15.73 -12.11
N GLU A 139 0.45 15.44 -11.10
CA GLU A 139 0.23 14.41 -10.10
C GLU A 139 0.65 15.00 -8.76
N LEU A 140 0.04 14.67 -7.68
CA LEU A 140 0.41 15.23 -6.38
C LEU A 140 1.91 15.12 -6.10
N ILE A 141 2.50 13.97 -6.45
CA ILE A 141 3.94 13.71 -6.41
C ILE A 141 4.33 12.82 -7.59
N LYS A 142 5.52 13.06 -8.15
CA LYS A 142 6.17 12.15 -9.07
C LYS A 142 7.06 11.21 -8.28
N VAL A 143 6.97 9.92 -8.56
CA VAL A 143 7.71 8.85 -7.85
C VAL A 143 8.67 8.17 -8.82
N THR A 144 9.96 8.17 -8.48
CA THR A 144 11.01 7.49 -9.24
C THR A 144 11.66 6.43 -8.35
N GLU A 145 11.68 5.17 -8.79
CA GLU A 145 12.42 4.11 -8.12
C GLU A 145 13.93 4.33 -8.35
N ILE A 146 14.68 4.53 -7.27
CA ILE A 146 16.13 4.76 -7.32
C ILE A 146 16.93 3.56 -6.83
N SER A 147 16.30 2.65 -6.09
CA SER A 147 16.92 1.40 -5.61
C SER A 147 15.85 0.38 -5.26
N THR A 148 16.17 -0.89 -5.39
CA THR A 148 15.27 -2.01 -4.98
C THR A 148 16.10 -3.13 -4.35
N SER A 149 15.43 -4.12 -3.75
CA SER A 149 16.12 -5.37 -3.43
C SER A 149 16.17 -6.30 -4.64
N LEU A 150 17.37 -6.76 -4.98
CA LEU A 150 17.66 -7.60 -6.16
C LEU A 150 17.29 -9.09 -5.94
N ASP A 151 17.12 -9.50 -4.70
CA ASP A 151 16.87 -10.88 -4.34
C ASP A 151 15.67 -11.00 -3.40
N LEU A 152 15.88 -11.09 -2.12
CA LEU A 152 14.84 -11.28 -1.12
C LEU A 152 14.19 -9.95 -0.73
N LYS A 153 12.88 -9.91 -0.61
CA LYS A 153 12.19 -8.73 -0.09
C LYS A 153 12.22 -8.71 1.44
N ALA A 154 12.26 -7.52 2.04
CA ALA A 154 12.43 -7.37 3.48
C ALA A 154 11.35 -8.09 4.31
N GLY A 155 10.09 -8.04 3.89
CA GLY A 155 9.04 -8.79 4.57
C GLY A 155 9.22 -10.29 4.47
N GLN A 156 9.71 -10.79 3.33
CA GLN A 156 10.07 -12.21 3.20
C GLN A 156 11.24 -12.60 4.10
N LEU A 157 12.26 -11.73 4.20
CA LEU A 157 13.37 -11.95 5.13
C LEU A 157 12.88 -12.07 6.58
N ILE A 158 12.01 -11.16 7.00
CA ILE A 158 11.38 -11.18 8.34
C ILE A 158 10.63 -12.48 8.57
N ASP A 159 9.80 -12.90 7.62
CA ASP A 159 9.02 -14.14 7.75
C ASP A 159 9.93 -15.37 7.76
N ARG A 160 10.96 -15.43 6.92
CA ARG A 160 11.91 -16.55 6.88
C ARG A 160 12.73 -16.64 8.17
N ALA A 161 13.26 -15.51 8.66
CA ALA A 161 13.97 -15.44 9.93
C ALA A 161 13.07 -15.91 11.09
N GLY A 162 11.81 -15.46 11.12
CA GLY A 162 10.85 -15.91 12.12
C GLY A 162 10.56 -17.41 12.05
N LEU A 163 10.39 -17.96 10.85
CA LEU A 163 10.18 -19.40 10.67
C LEU A 163 11.40 -20.23 11.13
N MET A 164 12.63 -19.73 10.88
CA MET A 164 13.86 -20.37 11.40
C MET A 164 13.91 -20.41 12.93
N LEU A 165 13.30 -19.40 13.59
CA LEU A 165 13.15 -19.35 15.05
C LEU A 165 11.93 -20.14 15.56
N GLY A 166 11.20 -20.83 14.68
CA GLY A 166 10.03 -21.64 15.04
C GLY A 166 8.75 -20.83 15.23
N LEU A 167 8.70 -19.57 14.81
CA LEU A 167 7.52 -18.72 14.88
C LEU A 167 6.49 -19.13 13.80
N ARG A 168 5.23 -18.70 13.97
CA ARG A 168 4.16 -18.96 13.01
C ARG A 168 4.03 -17.80 12.02
N PHE A 169 3.86 -18.13 10.75
CA PHE A 169 3.56 -17.15 9.70
C PHE A 169 2.17 -16.48 9.92
N PRO A 170 2.04 -15.16 9.73
CA PRO A 170 3.09 -14.17 9.47
C PRO A 170 3.91 -13.84 10.73
N CYS A 171 5.24 -13.79 10.60
CA CYS A 171 6.16 -13.75 11.74
C CYS A 171 6.44 -12.35 12.27
N GLY A 172 6.12 -11.29 11.50
CA GLY A 172 6.60 -9.93 11.77
C GLY A 172 6.32 -9.42 13.17
N ALA A 173 5.07 -9.46 13.63
CA ALA A 173 4.69 -8.94 14.94
C ALA A 173 5.32 -9.70 16.11
N GLU A 174 5.51 -11.02 15.97
CA GLU A 174 6.13 -11.83 17.02
C GLU A 174 7.65 -11.66 17.03
N LEU A 175 8.27 -11.52 15.85
CA LEU A 175 9.70 -11.24 15.73
C LEU A 175 10.04 -9.85 16.29
N GLU A 176 9.21 -8.82 16.03
CA GLU A 176 9.34 -7.49 16.63
C GLU A 176 9.34 -7.57 18.15
N ARG A 177 8.35 -8.25 18.75
CA ARG A 177 8.27 -8.44 20.19
C ARG A 177 9.49 -9.15 20.78
N LEU A 178 10.06 -10.12 20.06
CA LEU A 178 11.29 -10.79 20.47
C LEU A 178 12.48 -9.84 20.41
N SER A 179 12.56 -9.00 19.38
CA SER A 179 13.64 -8.02 19.22
C SER A 179 13.64 -6.94 20.29
N ASP A 180 12.46 -6.52 20.76
CA ASP A 180 12.33 -5.55 21.87
C ASP A 180 12.91 -6.04 23.20
N ASN A 181 12.98 -7.37 23.37
CA ASN A 181 13.55 -8.02 24.56
C ASN A 181 15.01 -8.46 24.35
N ALA A 182 15.61 -8.19 23.20
CA ALA A 182 16.99 -8.58 22.92
C ALA A 182 17.98 -7.69 23.69
N SER A 183 18.91 -8.33 24.40
CA SER A 183 19.97 -7.64 25.14
C SER A 183 21.18 -7.27 24.26
N GLU A 184 21.30 -7.87 23.10
CA GLU A 184 22.42 -7.71 22.19
C GLU A 184 21.96 -7.29 20.80
N THR A 185 22.73 -6.44 20.14
CA THR A 185 22.53 -6.02 18.75
C THR A 185 23.64 -6.55 17.88
N VAL A 186 23.30 -7.33 16.87
CA VAL A 186 24.25 -7.78 15.85
C VAL A 186 24.31 -6.74 14.74
N LYS A 187 25.50 -6.22 14.43
CA LYS A 187 25.72 -5.34 13.29
C LYS A 187 25.91 -6.19 12.02
N ALA A 188 24.91 -6.23 11.20
CA ALA A 188 25.01 -6.83 9.88
C ALA A 188 25.17 -5.75 8.79
N ARG A 189 25.99 -6.02 7.76
CA ARG A 189 26.13 -5.13 6.60
C ARG A 189 25.22 -5.59 5.49
N ALA A 190 24.38 -4.68 5.00
CA ALA A 190 23.67 -4.92 3.75
C ALA A 190 24.66 -5.05 2.58
N VAL A 191 24.49 -6.08 1.77
CA VAL A 191 25.25 -6.22 0.52
C VAL A 191 24.63 -5.31 -0.52
N MET A 192 25.44 -4.43 -1.10
CA MET A 192 25.00 -3.50 -2.14
C MET A 192 25.61 -3.90 -3.49
N LYS A 193 24.79 -3.91 -4.56
CA LYS A 193 25.20 -4.19 -5.92
C LYS A 193 24.52 -3.20 -6.87
N ASN A 194 25.33 -2.41 -7.59
CA ASN A 194 24.82 -1.40 -8.53
C ASN A 194 23.78 -0.44 -7.91
N GLY A 195 23.99 0.00 -6.67
CA GLY A 195 23.07 0.89 -5.96
C GLY A 195 21.82 0.21 -5.37
N CYS A 196 21.64 -1.09 -5.59
CA CYS A 196 20.54 -1.89 -5.08
C CYS A 196 21.00 -2.81 -3.94
N CYS A 197 20.09 -3.14 -3.01
CA CYS A 197 20.42 -4.03 -1.89
C CYS A 197 20.20 -5.51 -2.24
N CYS A 198 20.91 -6.40 -1.52
CA CYS A 198 20.69 -7.84 -1.49
C CYS A 198 20.49 -8.24 -0.04
N LEU A 199 19.35 -8.86 0.27
CA LEU A 199 18.95 -9.20 1.63
C LEU A 199 19.12 -10.67 1.98
N SER A 200 19.30 -11.56 0.98
CA SER A 200 19.45 -13.00 1.19
C SER A 200 20.66 -13.38 2.07
N GLY A 201 21.69 -12.53 2.14
CA GLY A 201 22.83 -12.74 3.01
C GLY A 201 22.50 -12.74 4.51
N PHE A 202 21.35 -12.20 4.90
CA PHE A 202 20.90 -12.23 6.30
C PHE A 202 20.27 -13.56 6.74
N GLU A 203 20.06 -14.49 5.82
CA GLU A 203 19.58 -15.84 6.11
C GLU A 203 20.70 -16.82 6.50
N ASN A 204 21.98 -16.42 6.33
CA ASN A 204 23.17 -17.21 6.61
C ASN A 204 23.82 -16.70 7.90
#